data_a9e5960a83aeeda4e6338ad8208f0722
#
_entry.id   a9e5960a83aeeda4e6338ad8208f0722
#
_cell.length_a   1.000
_cell.length_b   1.000
_cell.length_c   1.000
_cell.angle_alpha   90.00
_cell.angle_beta   90.00
_cell.angle_gamma   90.00
#
_symmetry.space_group_name_H-M   'P 1'
#
loop_
_entity.id
_entity.type
_entity.pdbx_description
1 polymer ?
#
loop_
_entity_poly.entity_id
_entity_poly.type
_entity_poly.pdbx_seq_one_letter_code
_entity_poly.pdbx_strand_id
1 'polypeptide(L)'
;MGVVFLIVIIVIAAWVLASCVRIVPQAYAVILERLGAYQATWSTGIHFKVPFIERVARKVNLKEQVVDFPPQPVITKDNVTMQIDTVVFFQITDPKLYTYGVENPIMAIENLSATTLRNIIGDMELDETLTSRETINTKMRASLDEATDPWGIKVNRVELKNIIPPAAIQDAMEKQMKAERERREAILIAEGQKKSTILVAEGKKQSAILDAEAEKQAAILRAEAQKERMIKEAEGQAEAVLKVQNANAEGIRMIREAGADEAVLTLKSLEAFARAADGKATKIIIPSDIQGIAGLASSLKEIVTDPKAETDK
;
A
#
# COMPACT_ATOMS: atom_id res chain seq x y z
N MET A 1 -50.50 49.32 64.91
CA MET A 1 -50.63 47.86 64.98
C MET A 1 -51.20 47.24 63.77
N GLY A 2 -52.34 47.71 63.18
CA GLY A 2 -52.94 47.09 61.96
C GLY A 2 -52.09 47.08 60.66
N VAL A 3 -51.34 48.21 60.46
CA VAL A 3 -50.50 48.33 59.26
C VAL A 3 -49.33 47.33 59.29
N VAL A 4 -48.70 47.15 60.41
CA VAL A 4 -47.60 46.17 60.64
C VAL A 4 -48.11 44.75 60.38
N PHE A 5 -49.31 44.40 60.91
CA PHE A 5 -49.91 43.11 60.75
C PHE A 5 -50.24 42.81 59.22
N LEU A 6 -50.74 43.83 58.56
CA LEU A 6 -51.04 43.72 57.10
C LEU A 6 -49.75 43.55 56.28
N ILE A 7 -48.68 44.23 56.59
CA ILE A 7 -47.36 44.05 55.94
C ILE A 7 -46.83 42.61 56.17
N VAL A 8 -46.92 42.10 57.39
CA VAL A 8 -46.49 40.73 57.71
C VAL A 8 -47.26 39.71 56.90
N ILE A 9 -48.61 39.87 56.78
CA ILE A 9 -49.45 38.96 55.96
C ILE A 9 -49.02 39.03 54.47
N ILE A 10 -48.77 40.21 53.93
CA ILE A 10 -48.33 40.37 52.51
C ILE A 10 -46.96 39.68 52.30
N VAL A 11 -46.04 39.87 53.23
CA VAL A 11 -44.72 39.20 53.15
C VAL A 11 -44.84 37.68 53.20
N ILE A 12 -45.66 37.16 54.10
CA ILE A 12 -45.95 35.71 54.20
C ILE A 12 -46.62 35.19 52.90
N ALA A 13 -47.61 35.90 52.39
CA ALA A 13 -48.28 35.53 51.13
C ALA A 13 -47.28 35.56 49.95
N ALA A 14 -46.44 36.59 49.84
CA ALA A 14 -45.44 36.67 48.80
C ALA A 14 -44.40 35.52 48.92
N TRP A 15 -43.99 35.21 50.16
CA TRP A 15 -43.05 34.09 50.41
C TRP A 15 -43.68 32.75 50.04
N VAL A 16 -44.94 32.53 50.36
CA VAL A 16 -45.71 31.32 50.00
C VAL A 16 -45.84 31.22 48.47
N LEU A 17 -46.19 32.31 47.79
CA LEU A 17 -46.29 32.36 46.31
C LEU A 17 -44.94 32.07 45.65
N ALA A 18 -43.85 32.63 46.13
CA ALA A 18 -42.49 32.35 45.63
C ALA A 18 -42.11 30.87 45.83
N SER A 19 -42.55 30.25 46.97
CA SER A 19 -42.30 28.83 47.25
C SER A 19 -43.14 27.86 46.36
N CYS A 20 -44.21 28.35 45.73
CA CYS A 20 -45.05 27.56 44.85
C CYS A 20 -44.41 27.29 43.47
N VAL A 21 -43.55 28.20 43.01
CA VAL A 21 -42.94 28.11 41.69
C VAL A 21 -41.69 27.23 41.71
N ARG A 22 -41.63 26.24 40.87
CA ARG A 22 -40.46 25.40 40.61
C ARG A 22 -40.11 25.35 39.14
N ILE A 23 -38.85 25.58 38.82
CA ILE A 23 -38.30 25.49 37.47
C ILE A 23 -37.58 24.14 37.37
N VAL A 24 -38.03 23.31 36.41
CA VAL A 24 -37.35 22.05 36.07
C VAL A 24 -36.44 22.28 34.89
N PRO A 25 -35.12 22.15 35.07
CA PRO A 25 -34.18 22.31 33.97
C PRO A 25 -34.28 21.20 32.91
N GLN A 26 -33.77 21.44 31.73
CA GLN A 26 -33.75 20.46 30.64
C GLN A 26 -33.03 19.17 31.02
N ALA A 27 -33.54 18.05 30.54
CA ALA A 27 -33.06 16.70 30.84
C ALA A 27 -33.22 16.27 32.32
N TYR A 28 -34.13 16.90 33.03
CA TYR A 28 -34.54 16.45 34.39
C TYR A 28 -36.04 16.23 34.38
N ALA A 29 -36.49 15.27 35.20
CA ALA A 29 -37.87 15.10 35.61
C ALA A 29 -37.97 15.18 37.13
N VAL A 30 -39.09 15.66 37.61
CA VAL A 30 -39.35 15.81 39.02
C VAL A 30 -40.64 15.03 39.39
N ILE A 31 -40.52 14.15 40.36
CA ILE A 31 -41.66 13.38 40.87
C ILE A 31 -42.34 14.18 42.01
N LEU A 32 -43.61 14.39 41.84
CA LEU A 32 -44.45 15.10 42.83
C LEU A 32 -45.32 14.12 43.57
N GLU A 33 -45.28 14.19 44.89
CA GLU A 33 -46.15 13.49 45.82
C GLU A 33 -47.10 14.45 46.47
N ARG A 34 -48.33 14.03 46.62
CA ARG A 34 -49.36 14.73 47.43
C ARG A 34 -49.80 13.83 48.58
N LEU A 35 -49.50 14.26 49.80
CA LEU A 35 -49.80 13.49 51.04
C LEU A 35 -49.26 12.04 50.99
N GLY A 36 -48.11 11.82 50.36
CA GLY A 36 -47.48 10.51 50.26
C GLY A 36 -47.90 9.67 49.04
N ALA A 37 -48.87 10.11 48.25
CA ALA A 37 -49.31 9.44 47.01
C ALA A 37 -48.64 10.13 45.77
N TYR A 38 -48.27 9.35 44.78
CA TYR A 38 -47.79 9.88 43.46
C TYR A 38 -48.90 10.75 42.85
N GLN A 39 -48.58 11.98 42.52
CA GLN A 39 -49.48 12.91 41.86
C GLN A 39 -49.21 13.10 40.38
N ALA A 40 -47.99 13.47 40.05
CA ALA A 40 -47.57 13.76 38.70
C ALA A 40 -46.05 13.69 38.51
N THR A 41 -45.60 13.51 37.26
CA THR A 41 -44.21 13.69 36.85
C THR A 41 -44.11 14.99 36.09
N TRP A 42 -43.29 15.93 36.57
CA TRP A 42 -43.03 17.20 35.90
C TRP A 42 -41.87 17.06 34.91
N SER A 43 -42.17 17.43 33.67
CA SER A 43 -41.15 17.60 32.64
C SER A 43 -40.50 18.99 32.73
N THR A 44 -39.59 19.27 31.79
CA THR A 44 -38.91 20.55 31.68
C THR A 44 -39.91 21.74 31.62
N GLY A 45 -39.66 22.79 32.39
CA GLY A 45 -40.47 23.99 32.37
C GLY A 45 -40.77 24.54 33.76
N ILE A 46 -41.73 25.49 33.80
CA ILE A 46 -42.22 26.10 35.06
C ILE A 46 -43.43 25.33 35.53
N HIS A 47 -43.39 24.93 36.76
CA HIS A 47 -44.47 24.18 37.43
C HIS A 47 -44.83 24.82 38.77
N PHE A 48 -46.10 24.65 39.16
CA PHE A 48 -46.63 25.18 40.41
C PHE A 48 -46.94 24.03 41.34
N LYS A 49 -46.43 24.09 42.57
CA LYS A 49 -46.76 23.14 43.63
C LYS A 49 -47.60 23.83 44.72
N VAL A 50 -48.48 23.06 45.38
CA VAL A 50 -49.17 23.50 46.52
C VAL A 50 -48.27 23.29 47.77
N PRO A 51 -47.79 24.37 48.43
CA PRO A 51 -46.94 24.24 49.60
C PRO A 51 -47.74 23.49 50.73
N PHE A 52 -47.00 22.77 51.59
CA PHE A 52 -47.49 21.92 52.66
C PHE A 52 -48.21 20.61 52.26
N ILE A 53 -48.90 20.56 51.15
CA ILE A 53 -49.63 19.38 50.67
C ILE A 53 -48.80 18.58 49.68
N GLU A 54 -48.05 19.25 48.80
CA GLU A 54 -47.24 18.64 47.76
C GLU A 54 -45.74 18.71 48.10
N ARG A 55 -45.08 17.58 47.90
CA ARG A 55 -43.65 17.41 48.12
C ARG A 55 -42.96 16.91 46.86
N VAL A 56 -41.76 17.42 46.55
CA VAL A 56 -40.89 16.83 45.56
C VAL A 56 -40.28 15.57 46.17
N ALA A 57 -40.62 14.40 45.67
CA ALA A 57 -40.12 13.11 46.12
C ALA A 57 -38.71 12.87 45.61
N ARG A 58 -38.50 13.03 44.30
CA ARG A 58 -37.18 12.80 43.66
C ARG A 58 -37.01 13.68 42.43
N LYS A 59 -35.76 14.14 42.20
CA LYS A 59 -35.34 14.79 40.97
C LYS A 59 -34.52 13.76 40.22
N VAL A 60 -34.94 13.37 39.02
CA VAL A 60 -34.36 12.32 38.18
C VAL A 60 -33.64 12.95 37.00
N ASN A 61 -32.43 12.51 36.72
CA ASN A 61 -31.66 12.92 35.57
C ASN A 61 -31.97 11.98 34.40
N LEU A 62 -32.45 12.52 33.28
CA LEU A 62 -32.84 11.77 32.10
C LEU A 62 -31.71 11.59 31.08
N LYS A 63 -30.54 12.18 31.36
CA LYS A 63 -29.37 11.97 30.51
C LYS A 63 -28.84 10.56 30.69
N GLU A 64 -28.16 10.06 29.70
CA GLU A 64 -27.39 8.83 29.84
C GLU A 64 -26.41 8.94 31.02
N GLN A 65 -26.40 7.91 31.83
CA GLN A 65 -25.55 7.78 32.99
C GLN A 65 -24.63 6.58 32.83
N VAL A 66 -23.44 6.67 33.39
CA VAL A 66 -22.43 5.64 33.34
C VAL A 66 -22.13 5.21 34.76
N VAL A 67 -22.18 3.92 34.99
CA VAL A 67 -21.79 3.34 36.30
C VAL A 67 -20.72 2.28 36.06
N ASP A 68 -19.63 2.43 36.79
CA ASP A 68 -18.51 1.50 36.77
C ASP A 68 -18.67 0.57 37.98
N PHE A 69 -18.80 -0.72 37.73
CA PHE A 69 -18.97 -1.73 38.77
C PHE A 69 -17.62 -2.37 39.11
N PRO A 70 -17.35 -2.65 40.39
CA PRO A 70 -16.11 -3.26 40.82
C PRO A 70 -15.91 -4.66 40.19
N PRO A 71 -14.66 -5.16 40.12
CA PRO A 71 -14.35 -6.48 39.62
C PRO A 71 -15.14 -7.59 40.31
N GLN A 72 -15.84 -8.40 39.52
CA GLN A 72 -16.63 -9.52 40.02
C GLN A 72 -15.92 -10.84 39.75
N PRO A 73 -15.80 -11.74 40.74
CA PRO A 73 -15.23 -13.05 40.55
C PRO A 73 -16.22 -13.94 39.77
N VAL A 74 -15.75 -14.48 38.66
CA VAL A 74 -16.49 -15.40 37.80
C VAL A 74 -15.66 -16.65 37.52
N ILE A 75 -16.33 -17.76 37.21
CA ILE A 75 -15.70 -19.04 36.91
C ILE A 75 -16.14 -19.45 35.51
N THR A 76 -15.19 -19.73 34.65
CA THR A 76 -15.42 -20.22 33.29
C THR A 76 -15.78 -21.70 33.26
N LYS A 77 -16.26 -22.17 32.10
CA LYS A 77 -16.62 -23.57 31.85
C LYS A 77 -15.44 -24.54 32.10
N ASP A 78 -14.23 -24.12 31.80
CA ASP A 78 -12.98 -24.84 32.05
C ASP A 78 -12.42 -24.65 33.48
N ASN A 79 -13.26 -24.17 34.40
CA ASN A 79 -12.99 -24.03 35.83
C ASN A 79 -11.87 -23.06 36.20
N VAL A 80 -11.69 -22.01 35.39
CA VAL A 80 -10.75 -20.92 35.70
C VAL A 80 -11.50 -19.77 36.38
N THR A 81 -11.04 -19.37 37.56
CA THR A 81 -11.58 -18.20 38.28
C THR A 81 -10.89 -16.95 37.77
N MET A 82 -11.66 -15.96 37.32
CA MET A 82 -11.16 -14.66 36.85
C MET A 82 -11.93 -13.50 37.47
N GLN A 83 -11.38 -12.32 37.40
CA GLN A 83 -12.07 -11.09 37.80
C GLN A 83 -12.38 -10.25 36.58
N ILE A 84 -13.64 -9.81 36.50
CA ILE A 84 -14.13 -9.01 35.38
C ILE A 84 -14.87 -7.80 35.92
N ASP A 85 -14.45 -6.59 35.47
CA ASP A 85 -15.13 -5.34 35.74
C ASP A 85 -16.02 -4.96 34.56
N THR A 86 -17.18 -4.38 34.89
CA THR A 86 -18.17 -3.99 33.88
C THR A 86 -18.55 -2.53 34.03
N VAL A 87 -18.77 -1.89 32.90
CA VAL A 87 -19.31 -0.53 32.83
C VAL A 87 -20.66 -0.60 32.14
N VAL A 88 -21.69 -0.05 32.79
CA VAL A 88 -23.05 -0.03 32.26
C VAL A 88 -23.46 1.40 31.93
N PHE A 89 -23.90 1.59 30.69
CA PHE A 89 -24.46 2.84 30.17
C PHE A 89 -25.97 2.69 30.13
N PHE A 90 -26.69 3.50 30.90
CA PHE A 90 -28.12 3.43 30.96
C PHE A 90 -28.77 4.81 30.99
N GLN A 91 -30.02 4.85 30.63
CA GLN A 91 -30.85 6.04 30.64
C GLN A 91 -32.18 5.76 31.33
N ILE A 92 -32.69 6.74 32.09
CA ILE A 92 -33.96 6.63 32.73
C ILE A 92 -35.06 7.06 31.72
N THR A 93 -35.92 6.12 31.35
CA THR A 93 -37.04 6.34 30.42
C THR A 93 -38.29 6.72 31.13
N ASP A 94 -38.59 6.07 32.26
CA ASP A 94 -39.75 6.39 33.10
C ASP A 94 -39.33 6.78 34.52
N PRO A 95 -39.33 8.09 34.86
CA PRO A 95 -38.97 8.57 36.17
C PRO A 95 -39.85 8.04 37.31
N LYS A 96 -41.13 7.70 37.04
CA LYS A 96 -42.07 7.15 38.03
C LYS A 96 -41.65 5.73 38.40
N LEU A 97 -41.45 4.87 37.40
CA LEU A 97 -41.00 3.49 37.63
C LEU A 97 -39.63 3.46 38.30
N TYR A 98 -38.74 4.35 37.88
CA TYR A 98 -37.42 4.49 38.50
C TYR A 98 -37.49 4.85 40.00
N THR A 99 -38.47 5.64 40.38
CA THR A 99 -38.59 6.13 41.78
C THR A 99 -39.29 5.13 42.68
N TYR A 100 -40.29 4.41 42.19
CA TYR A 100 -41.13 3.54 42.97
C TYR A 100 -41.02 2.05 42.63
N GLY A 101 -40.41 1.68 41.49
CA GLY A 101 -40.31 0.30 41.06
C GLY A 101 -39.27 -0.51 41.82
N VAL A 102 -38.20 0.16 42.27
CA VAL A 102 -37.10 -0.47 43.00
C VAL A 102 -36.52 0.52 44.03
N GLU A 103 -36.15 0.05 45.20
CA GLU A 103 -35.61 0.90 46.25
C GLU A 103 -34.28 1.51 45.91
N ASN A 104 -33.37 0.67 45.42
CA ASN A 104 -32.01 1.12 45.03
C ASN A 104 -31.66 0.60 43.62
N PRO A 105 -32.00 1.38 42.56
CA PRO A 105 -31.83 0.95 41.17
C PRO A 105 -30.40 0.60 40.82
N ILE A 106 -29.41 1.38 41.31
CA ILE A 106 -27.99 1.18 40.98
C ILE A 106 -27.48 -0.15 41.54
N MET A 107 -27.77 -0.41 42.82
CA MET A 107 -27.40 -1.67 43.48
C MET A 107 -28.11 -2.88 42.81
N ALA A 108 -29.36 -2.69 42.38
CA ALA A 108 -30.10 -3.74 41.67
C ALA A 108 -29.46 -4.07 40.33
N ILE A 109 -29.03 -3.07 39.56
CA ILE A 109 -28.32 -3.26 38.29
C ILE A 109 -26.95 -3.92 38.54
N GLU A 110 -26.22 -3.53 39.61
CA GLU A 110 -24.92 -4.13 39.97
C GLU A 110 -25.06 -5.63 40.25
N ASN A 111 -26.00 -6.02 41.11
CA ASN A 111 -26.22 -7.44 41.43
C ASN A 111 -26.73 -8.24 40.20
N LEU A 112 -27.60 -7.63 39.42
CA LEU A 112 -28.11 -8.26 38.18
C LEU A 112 -26.97 -8.42 37.18
N SER A 113 -26.11 -7.41 37.00
CA SER A 113 -24.94 -7.46 36.15
C SER A 113 -24.00 -8.58 36.57
N ALA A 114 -23.70 -8.68 37.87
CA ALA A 114 -22.82 -9.71 38.43
C ALA A 114 -23.36 -11.14 38.19
N THR A 115 -24.68 -11.34 38.42
CA THR A 115 -25.30 -12.65 38.20
C THR A 115 -25.41 -13.02 36.72
N THR A 116 -25.77 -12.07 35.86
CA THR A 116 -25.84 -12.27 34.42
C THR A 116 -24.44 -12.55 33.83
N LEU A 117 -23.43 -11.79 34.26
CA LEU A 117 -22.05 -12.00 33.85
C LEU A 117 -21.58 -13.41 34.22
N ARG A 118 -21.86 -13.86 35.48
CA ARG A 118 -21.50 -15.19 35.96
C ARG A 118 -22.15 -16.30 35.11
N ASN A 119 -23.40 -16.15 34.74
CA ASN A 119 -24.10 -17.10 33.89
C ASN A 119 -23.49 -17.17 32.50
N ILE A 120 -23.25 -16.01 31.85
CA ILE A 120 -22.71 -15.96 30.49
C ILE A 120 -21.27 -16.55 30.47
N ILE A 121 -20.43 -16.17 31.41
CA ILE A 121 -19.04 -16.65 31.47
C ILE A 121 -18.97 -18.13 31.88
N GLY A 122 -19.89 -18.61 32.72
CA GLY A 122 -19.95 -20.01 33.10
C GLY A 122 -20.21 -20.98 31.94
N ASP A 123 -20.78 -20.49 30.86
CA ASP A 123 -21.03 -21.26 29.63
C ASP A 123 -19.87 -21.16 28.60
N MET A 124 -18.87 -20.32 28.85
CA MET A 124 -17.76 -20.02 27.93
C MET A 124 -16.43 -20.54 28.47
N GLU A 125 -15.53 -20.94 27.57
CA GLU A 125 -14.15 -21.24 27.91
C GLU A 125 -13.31 -19.96 28.08
N LEU A 126 -12.16 -20.06 28.73
CA LEU A 126 -11.27 -18.94 29.00
C LEU A 126 -10.88 -18.17 27.71
N ASP A 127 -10.41 -18.91 26.69
CA ASP A 127 -9.98 -18.31 25.43
C ASP A 127 -11.14 -17.62 24.69
N GLU A 128 -12.34 -18.21 24.77
CA GLU A 128 -13.55 -17.62 24.20
C GLU A 128 -13.94 -16.34 24.95
N THR A 129 -13.85 -16.35 26.28
CA THR A 129 -14.13 -15.16 27.10
C THR A 129 -13.23 -14.00 26.78
N LEU A 130 -11.94 -14.24 26.50
CA LEU A 130 -10.96 -13.21 26.15
C LEU A 130 -11.15 -12.64 24.74
N THR A 131 -11.62 -13.46 23.79
CA THR A 131 -11.73 -13.11 22.37
C THR A 131 -13.11 -12.59 21.98
N SER A 132 -14.18 -13.04 22.67
CA SER A 132 -15.58 -12.79 22.28
C SER A 132 -16.27 -11.71 23.11
N ARG A 133 -15.55 -10.65 23.49
CA ARG A 133 -16.08 -9.54 24.32
C ARG A 133 -17.38 -8.95 23.78
N GLU A 134 -17.47 -8.75 22.47
CA GLU A 134 -18.67 -8.18 21.81
C GLU A 134 -19.91 -9.05 22.00
N THR A 135 -19.74 -10.36 21.91
CA THR A 135 -20.82 -11.32 22.17
C THR A 135 -21.30 -11.27 23.61
N ILE A 136 -20.37 -11.18 24.57
CA ILE A 136 -20.69 -11.05 25.99
C ILE A 136 -21.43 -9.74 26.25
N ASN A 137 -20.90 -8.61 25.75
CA ASN A 137 -21.50 -7.29 25.88
C ASN A 137 -22.93 -7.26 25.34
N THR A 138 -23.15 -7.88 24.17
CA THR A 138 -24.49 -7.96 23.56
C THR A 138 -25.46 -8.81 24.37
N LYS A 139 -25.04 -9.99 24.84
CA LYS A 139 -25.86 -10.86 25.70
C LYS A 139 -26.18 -10.19 27.02
N MET A 140 -25.17 -9.56 27.67
CA MET A 140 -25.37 -8.81 28.90
C MET A 140 -26.34 -7.67 28.72
N ARG A 141 -26.17 -6.85 27.67
CA ARG A 141 -27.07 -5.74 27.36
C ARG A 141 -28.52 -6.23 27.22
N ALA A 142 -28.74 -7.28 26.42
CA ALA A 142 -30.09 -7.79 26.20
C ALA A 142 -30.74 -8.28 27.50
N SER A 143 -30.02 -9.04 28.32
CA SER A 143 -30.52 -9.56 29.59
C SER A 143 -30.78 -8.45 30.64
N LEU A 144 -29.86 -7.47 30.71
CA LEU A 144 -30.03 -6.34 31.61
C LEU A 144 -31.16 -5.43 31.19
N ASP A 145 -31.31 -5.11 29.89
CA ASP A 145 -32.37 -4.26 29.35
C ASP A 145 -33.75 -4.84 29.62
N GLU A 146 -33.93 -6.13 29.38
CA GLU A 146 -35.18 -6.85 29.70
C GLU A 146 -35.53 -6.81 31.19
N ALA A 147 -34.55 -7.02 32.05
CA ALA A 147 -34.75 -7.05 33.50
C ALA A 147 -34.94 -5.66 34.11
N THR A 148 -34.43 -4.60 33.52
CA THR A 148 -34.52 -3.23 34.03
C THR A 148 -35.70 -2.43 33.46
N ASP A 149 -36.32 -2.90 32.40
CA ASP A 149 -37.50 -2.26 31.78
C ASP A 149 -38.64 -2.01 32.78
N PRO A 150 -39.01 -2.95 33.69
CA PRO A 150 -40.02 -2.70 34.74
C PRO A 150 -39.63 -1.58 35.72
N TRP A 151 -38.38 -1.23 35.81
CA TRP A 151 -37.88 -0.13 36.66
C TRP A 151 -37.81 1.20 35.93
N GLY A 152 -38.22 1.25 34.66
CA GLY A 152 -38.13 2.44 33.82
C GLY A 152 -36.69 2.84 33.46
N ILE A 153 -35.79 1.87 33.41
CA ILE A 153 -34.39 2.06 33.05
C ILE A 153 -34.14 1.32 31.73
N LYS A 154 -33.53 2.00 30.78
CA LYS A 154 -33.08 1.42 29.52
C LYS A 154 -31.55 1.28 29.52
N VAL A 155 -31.07 0.07 29.30
CA VAL A 155 -29.65 -0.20 29.18
C VAL A 155 -29.24 -0.03 27.73
N ASN A 156 -28.50 1.02 27.42
CA ASN A 156 -28.06 1.31 26.05
C ASN A 156 -26.85 0.45 25.67
N ARG A 157 -25.88 0.30 26.56
CA ARG A 157 -24.65 -0.42 26.31
C ARG A 157 -24.05 -0.96 27.60
N VAL A 158 -23.41 -2.13 27.49
CA VAL A 158 -22.61 -2.75 28.53
C VAL A 158 -21.23 -3.04 27.96
N GLU A 159 -20.19 -2.71 28.70
CA GLU A 159 -18.82 -2.94 28.28
C GLU A 159 -18.03 -3.68 29.37
N LEU A 160 -17.31 -4.70 28.97
CA LEU A 160 -16.30 -5.35 29.80
C LEU A 160 -15.02 -4.51 29.76
N LYS A 161 -14.61 -3.97 30.92
CA LYS A 161 -13.44 -3.10 31.05
C LYS A 161 -12.16 -3.93 31.10
N ASN A 162 -11.99 -4.73 32.14
CA ASN A 162 -10.85 -5.60 32.31
C ASN A 162 -11.31 -7.05 32.50
N ILE A 163 -10.55 -7.99 31.97
CA ILE A 163 -10.68 -9.42 32.22
C ILE A 163 -9.33 -9.86 32.75
N ILE A 164 -9.28 -10.23 34.03
CA ILE A 164 -8.04 -10.52 34.73
C ILE A 164 -8.05 -12.01 35.15
N PRO A 165 -7.39 -12.88 34.39
CA PRO A 165 -7.20 -14.28 34.78
C PRO A 165 -6.18 -14.38 35.94
N PRO A 166 -6.08 -15.53 36.63
CA PRO A 166 -5.06 -15.79 37.63
C PRO A 166 -3.66 -15.64 37.05
N ALA A 167 -2.72 -15.11 37.84
CA ALA A 167 -1.35 -14.83 37.40
C ALA A 167 -0.64 -16.06 36.78
N ALA A 168 -0.84 -17.24 37.36
CA ALA A 168 -0.22 -18.48 36.82
C ALA A 168 -0.70 -18.81 35.39
N ILE A 169 -1.96 -18.53 35.07
CA ILE A 169 -2.52 -18.75 33.73
C ILE A 169 -2.06 -17.65 32.79
N GLN A 170 -2.02 -16.41 33.26
CA GLN A 170 -1.50 -15.27 32.49
C GLN A 170 -0.05 -15.52 32.06
N ASP A 171 0.82 -15.95 32.98
CA ASP A 171 2.22 -16.29 32.70
C ASP A 171 2.35 -17.46 31.68
N ALA A 172 1.48 -18.47 31.81
CA ALA A 172 1.48 -19.62 30.89
C ALA A 172 1.04 -19.20 29.48
N MET A 173 -0.02 -18.40 29.38
CA MET A 173 -0.51 -17.86 28.10
C MET A 173 0.52 -16.93 27.45
N GLU A 174 1.19 -16.08 28.23
CA GLU A 174 2.25 -15.21 27.71
C GLU A 174 3.41 -16.01 27.11
N LYS A 175 3.86 -17.07 27.81
CA LYS A 175 4.90 -17.98 27.30
C LYS A 175 4.45 -18.71 26.03
N GLN A 176 3.21 -19.20 26.02
CA GLN A 176 2.64 -19.88 24.84
C GLN A 176 2.54 -18.93 23.64
N MET A 177 2.01 -17.72 23.86
CA MET A 177 1.89 -16.71 22.81
C MET A 177 3.26 -16.27 22.27
N LYS A 178 4.25 -16.14 23.15
CA LYS A 178 5.63 -15.82 22.75
C LYS A 178 6.21 -16.93 21.86
N ALA A 179 6.10 -18.18 22.28
CA ALA A 179 6.59 -19.33 21.51
C ALA A 179 5.87 -19.44 20.14
N GLU A 180 4.57 -19.21 20.10
CA GLU A 180 3.81 -19.22 18.84
C GLU A 180 4.20 -18.06 17.91
N ARG A 181 4.47 -16.87 18.45
CA ARG A 181 4.98 -15.73 17.67
C ARG A 181 6.37 -16.03 17.11
N GLU A 182 7.28 -16.55 17.92
CA GLU A 182 8.62 -16.94 17.50
C GLU A 182 8.56 -18.03 16.40
N ARG A 183 7.68 -19.01 16.54
CA ARG A 183 7.44 -20.04 15.51
C ARG A 183 6.95 -19.43 14.20
N ARG A 184 5.96 -18.55 14.24
CA ARG A 184 5.42 -17.86 13.05
C ARG A 184 6.47 -16.97 12.41
N GLU A 185 7.23 -16.24 13.19
CA GLU A 185 8.34 -15.40 12.71
C GLU A 185 9.38 -16.24 11.96
N ALA A 186 9.82 -17.36 12.53
CA ALA A 186 10.76 -18.27 11.89
C ALA A 186 10.23 -18.83 10.55
N ILE A 187 8.95 -19.20 10.50
CA ILE A 187 8.31 -19.67 9.26
C ILE A 187 8.29 -18.56 8.21
N LEU A 188 7.84 -17.35 8.59
CA LEU A 188 7.75 -16.21 7.66
C LEU A 188 9.13 -15.81 7.10
N ILE A 189 10.16 -15.83 7.95
CA ILE A 189 11.54 -15.56 7.54
C ILE A 189 12.02 -16.61 6.53
N ALA A 190 11.78 -17.90 6.83
CA ALA A 190 12.17 -19.01 5.95
C ALA A 190 11.43 -18.96 4.60
N GLU A 191 10.14 -18.70 4.61
CA GLU A 191 9.33 -18.51 3.40
C GLU A 191 9.78 -17.29 2.59
N GLY A 192 10.06 -16.18 3.28
CA GLY A 192 10.59 -14.96 2.66
C GLY A 192 11.94 -15.22 1.99
N GLN A 193 12.85 -15.91 2.66
CA GLN A 193 14.16 -16.30 2.12
C GLN A 193 14.03 -17.23 0.91
N LYS A 194 13.19 -18.24 1.00
CA LYS A 194 12.89 -19.16 -0.12
C LYS A 194 12.35 -18.39 -1.32
N LYS A 195 11.37 -17.51 -1.12
CA LYS A 195 10.76 -16.72 -2.18
C LYS A 195 11.75 -15.74 -2.82
N SER A 196 12.59 -15.10 -1.99
CA SER A 196 13.67 -14.23 -2.45
C SER A 196 14.68 -15.00 -3.31
N THR A 197 15.12 -16.18 -2.87
CA THR A 197 16.08 -17.00 -3.62
C THR A 197 15.51 -17.45 -4.96
N ILE A 198 14.24 -17.85 -5.01
CA ILE A 198 13.55 -18.21 -6.25
C ILE A 198 13.49 -17.02 -7.21
N LEU A 199 13.03 -15.85 -6.74
CA LEU A 199 12.94 -14.64 -7.55
C LEU A 199 14.31 -14.20 -8.10
N VAL A 200 15.36 -14.29 -7.29
CA VAL A 200 16.74 -13.98 -7.74
C VAL A 200 17.21 -14.97 -8.79
N ALA A 201 16.91 -16.27 -8.62
CA ALA A 201 17.27 -17.30 -9.59
C ALA A 201 16.49 -17.13 -10.92
N GLU A 202 15.20 -16.82 -10.85
CA GLU A 202 14.37 -16.51 -12.02
C GLU A 202 14.85 -15.25 -12.73
N GLY A 203 15.17 -14.19 -11.99
CA GLY A 203 15.74 -12.97 -12.55
C GLY A 203 17.06 -13.20 -13.28
N LYS A 204 17.99 -13.99 -12.69
CA LYS A 204 19.23 -14.38 -13.33
C LYS A 204 19.00 -15.20 -14.59
N LYS A 205 18.07 -16.16 -14.54
CA LYS A 205 17.70 -16.95 -15.72
C LYS A 205 17.15 -16.07 -16.84
N GLN A 206 16.25 -15.16 -16.50
CA GLN A 206 15.65 -14.25 -17.49
C GLN A 206 16.69 -13.30 -18.09
N SER A 207 17.59 -12.77 -17.27
CA SER A 207 18.70 -11.94 -17.74
C SER A 207 19.59 -12.71 -18.73
N ALA A 208 19.99 -13.93 -18.38
CA ALA A 208 20.83 -14.75 -19.26
C ALA A 208 20.14 -15.09 -20.59
N ILE A 209 18.83 -15.31 -20.58
CA ILE A 209 18.05 -15.55 -21.82
C ILE A 209 18.05 -14.28 -22.68
N LEU A 210 17.75 -13.11 -22.09
CA LEU A 210 17.74 -11.84 -22.82
C LEU A 210 19.11 -11.47 -23.37
N ASP A 211 20.19 -11.73 -22.61
CA ASP A 211 21.57 -11.48 -23.05
C ASP A 211 21.91 -12.38 -24.27
N ALA A 212 21.55 -13.67 -24.20
CA ALA A 212 21.77 -14.61 -25.32
C ALA A 212 20.94 -14.25 -26.55
N GLU A 213 19.70 -13.80 -26.38
CA GLU A 213 18.85 -13.31 -27.49
C GLU A 213 19.43 -12.02 -28.10
N ALA A 214 19.91 -11.10 -27.27
CA ALA A 214 20.56 -9.87 -27.72
C ALA A 214 21.85 -10.17 -28.52
N GLU A 215 22.70 -11.09 -28.05
CA GLU A 215 23.89 -11.54 -28.78
C GLU A 215 23.54 -12.16 -30.13
N LYS A 216 22.54 -13.05 -30.14
CA LYS A 216 22.03 -13.67 -31.37
C LYS A 216 21.55 -12.63 -32.38
N GLN A 217 20.73 -11.67 -31.93
CA GLN A 217 20.26 -10.60 -32.81
C GLN A 217 21.39 -9.71 -33.30
N ALA A 218 22.32 -9.34 -32.42
CA ALA A 218 23.50 -8.56 -32.80
C ALA A 218 24.36 -9.31 -33.85
N ALA A 219 24.52 -10.63 -33.72
CA ALA A 219 25.27 -11.44 -34.66
C ALA A 219 24.55 -11.51 -36.04
N ILE A 220 23.25 -11.69 -36.05
CA ILE A 220 22.43 -11.69 -37.28
C ILE A 220 22.55 -10.34 -37.99
N LEU A 221 22.33 -9.22 -37.27
CA LEU A 221 22.42 -7.88 -37.85
C LEU A 221 23.83 -7.56 -38.40
N ARG A 222 24.89 -8.00 -37.69
CA ARG A 222 26.26 -7.86 -38.21
C ARG A 222 26.50 -8.66 -39.49
N ALA A 223 26.01 -9.90 -39.54
CA ALA A 223 26.11 -10.73 -40.73
C ALA A 223 25.33 -10.16 -41.94
N GLU A 224 24.13 -9.64 -41.68
CA GLU A 224 23.31 -8.98 -42.72
C GLU A 224 23.99 -7.67 -43.23
N ALA A 225 24.47 -6.84 -42.30
CA ALA A 225 25.20 -5.63 -42.66
C ALA A 225 26.48 -5.93 -43.47
N GLN A 226 27.22 -7.00 -43.10
CA GLN A 226 28.41 -7.43 -43.83
C GLN A 226 28.05 -7.97 -45.25
N LYS A 227 26.97 -8.73 -45.36
CA LYS A 227 26.47 -9.19 -46.63
C LYS A 227 26.07 -8.02 -47.55
N GLU A 228 25.31 -7.07 -47.00
CA GLU A 228 24.87 -5.89 -47.76
C GLU A 228 26.06 -5.01 -48.21
N ARG A 229 27.06 -4.84 -47.31
CA ARG A 229 28.27 -4.16 -47.64
C ARG A 229 29.03 -4.86 -48.78
N MET A 230 29.21 -6.18 -48.72
CA MET A 230 29.90 -6.95 -49.81
C MET A 230 29.15 -6.87 -51.13
N ILE A 231 27.83 -6.91 -51.12
CA ILE A 231 27.00 -6.75 -52.33
C ILE A 231 27.21 -5.35 -52.93
N LYS A 232 27.10 -4.30 -52.10
CA LYS A 232 27.29 -2.92 -52.57
C LYS A 232 28.71 -2.63 -53.04
N GLU A 233 29.72 -3.20 -52.38
CA GLU A 233 31.13 -3.12 -52.82
C GLU A 233 31.30 -3.84 -54.19
N ALA A 234 30.72 -5.04 -54.38
CA ALA A 234 30.79 -5.77 -55.63
C ALA A 234 30.00 -5.05 -56.78
N GLU A 235 28.84 -4.49 -56.48
CA GLU A 235 28.06 -3.69 -57.42
C GLU A 235 28.80 -2.42 -57.83
N GLY A 236 29.39 -1.72 -56.85
CA GLY A 236 30.21 -0.55 -57.12
C GLY A 236 31.46 -0.85 -57.96
N GLN A 237 32.13 -1.99 -57.69
CA GLN A 237 33.26 -2.45 -58.48
C GLN A 237 32.83 -2.84 -59.91
N ALA A 238 31.72 -3.55 -60.07
CA ALA A 238 31.19 -3.92 -61.40
C ALA A 238 30.82 -2.68 -62.21
N GLU A 239 30.15 -1.69 -61.58
CA GLU A 239 29.82 -0.42 -62.24
C GLU A 239 31.07 0.39 -62.61
N ALA A 240 32.06 0.43 -61.71
CA ALA A 240 33.35 1.10 -62.00
C ALA A 240 34.09 0.45 -63.16
N VAL A 241 34.15 -0.91 -63.21
CA VAL A 241 34.75 -1.65 -64.33
C VAL A 241 33.99 -1.40 -65.63
N LEU A 242 32.64 -1.44 -65.60
CA LEU A 242 31.86 -1.12 -66.75
C LEU A 242 32.09 0.32 -67.27
N LYS A 243 32.14 1.30 -66.40
CA LYS A 243 32.44 2.70 -66.78
C LYS A 243 33.81 2.82 -67.40
N VAL A 244 34.82 2.17 -66.82
CA VAL A 244 36.21 2.17 -67.36
C VAL A 244 36.24 1.48 -68.72
N GLN A 245 35.60 0.32 -68.89
CA GLN A 245 35.59 -0.40 -70.17
C GLN A 245 34.82 0.38 -71.27
N ASN A 246 33.72 1.03 -70.88
CA ASN A 246 32.97 1.88 -71.81
C ASN A 246 33.82 3.09 -72.24
N ALA A 247 34.47 3.77 -71.30
CA ALA A 247 35.40 4.86 -71.64
C ALA A 247 36.57 4.41 -72.55
N ASN A 248 37.12 3.24 -72.23
CA ASN A 248 38.20 2.67 -73.11
C ASN A 248 37.67 2.32 -74.54
N ALA A 249 36.47 1.71 -74.61
CA ALA A 249 35.84 1.39 -75.91
C ALA A 249 35.57 2.68 -76.67
N GLU A 250 35.08 3.73 -76.05
CA GLU A 250 34.81 5.01 -76.68
C GLU A 250 36.12 5.70 -77.11
N GLY A 251 37.16 5.65 -76.25
CA GLY A 251 38.49 6.07 -76.67
C GLY A 251 39.08 5.36 -77.86
N ILE A 252 38.93 4.01 -77.96
CA ILE A 252 39.31 3.21 -79.12
C ILE A 252 38.47 3.58 -80.36
N ARG A 253 37.17 3.80 -80.20
CA ARG A 253 36.28 4.23 -81.26
C ARG A 253 36.72 5.59 -81.83
N MET A 254 36.98 6.59 -80.98
CA MET A 254 37.47 7.91 -81.35
C MET A 254 38.84 7.81 -82.13
N ILE A 255 39.75 6.98 -81.68
CA ILE A 255 41.04 6.75 -82.35
C ILE A 255 40.82 6.15 -83.72
N ARG A 256 39.86 5.20 -83.89
CA ARG A 256 39.50 4.56 -85.18
C ARG A 256 38.85 5.57 -86.09
N GLU A 257 37.93 6.41 -85.64
CA GLU A 257 37.25 7.45 -86.44
C GLU A 257 38.18 8.58 -86.91
N ALA A 258 39.20 8.88 -86.08
CA ALA A 258 40.24 9.87 -86.46
C ALA A 258 41.24 9.44 -87.50
N GLY A 259 41.09 8.22 -88.10
CA GLY A 259 41.95 7.73 -89.20
C GLY A 259 43.38 7.47 -88.75
N ALA A 260 43.55 6.67 -87.67
CA ALA A 260 44.85 6.41 -87.01
C ALA A 260 45.89 5.89 -88.05
N ASP A 261 46.86 6.69 -88.28
CA ASP A 261 48.07 6.33 -89.10
C ASP A 261 49.00 5.41 -88.23
N GLU A 262 49.84 4.65 -88.98
CA GLU A 262 50.80 3.73 -88.36
C GLU A 262 51.64 4.37 -87.24
N ALA A 263 51.90 5.69 -87.34
CA ALA A 263 52.57 6.47 -86.30
C ALA A 263 51.82 6.61 -85.00
N VAL A 264 50.46 6.71 -85.06
CA VAL A 264 49.60 6.79 -83.86
C VAL A 264 49.50 5.45 -83.16
N LEU A 265 49.46 4.32 -83.94
CA LEU A 265 49.47 2.95 -83.38
C LEU A 265 50.81 2.67 -82.67
N THR A 266 51.95 3.15 -83.22
CA THR A 266 53.27 2.99 -82.66
C THR A 266 53.39 3.78 -81.34
N LEU A 267 52.84 5.01 -81.29
CA LEU A 267 52.82 5.84 -80.04
C LEU A 267 51.96 5.18 -78.99
N LYS A 268 50.80 4.65 -79.34
CA LYS A 268 49.94 3.95 -78.35
C LYS A 268 50.55 2.62 -77.85
N SER A 269 51.28 1.91 -78.73
CA SER A 269 52.02 0.71 -78.29
C SER A 269 53.15 1.03 -77.28
N LEU A 270 53.86 2.14 -77.54
CA LEU A 270 54.84 2.63 -76.57
C LEU A 270 54.27 3.11 -75.24
N GLU A 271 53.08 3.75 -75.30
CA GLU A 271 52.37 4.18 -74.06
C GLU A 271 51.84 2.97 -73.33
N ALA A 272 51.33 1.92 -73.96
CA ALA A 272 50.94 0.65 -73.35
C ALA A 272 52.13 -0.09 -72.74
N PHE A 273 53.29 -0.05 -73.43
CA PHE A 273 54.54 -0.63 -72.93
C PHE A 273 55.08 0.13 -71.70
N ALA A 274 55.02 1.45 -71.77
CA ALA A 274 55.44 2.28 -70.58
C ALA A 274 54.58 1.99 -69.35
N ARG A 275 53.27 1.82 -69.51
CA ARG A 275 52.35 1.40 -68.40
C ARG A 275 52.63 -0.02 -67.92
N ALA A 276 52.98 -0.92 -68.81
CA ALA A 276 53.36 -2.29 -68.45
C ALA A 276 54.69 -2.32 -67.71
N ALA A 277 55.64 -1.44 -68.08
CA ALA A 277 56.93 -1.32 -67.44
C ALA A 277 56.89 -0.63 -66.05
N ASP A 278 55.89 0.20 -65.78
CA ASP A 278 55.71 0.86 -64.50
C ASP A 278 54.97 -0.04 -63.45
N GLY A 279 54.63 -1.26 -63.84
CA GLY A 279 54.06 -2.30 -62.93
C GLY A 279 55.18 -2.91 -62.06
N LYS A 280 54.81 -3.26 -60.82
CA LYS A 280 55.70 -3.91 -59.80
C LYS A 280 56.14 -5.34 -60.15
N ALA A 281 56.04 -5.76 -61.41
CA ALA A 281 56.42 -7.11 -61.84
C ALA A 281 57.87 -7.18 -62.32
N THR A 282 58.68 -8.08 -61.73
CA THR A 282 60.12 -8.26 -61.94
C THR A 282 60.50 -8.98 -63.24
N LYS A 283 59.53 -9.43 -64.05
CA LYS A 283 59.75 -10.09 -65.34
C LYS A 283 58.88 -9.49 -66.43
N ILE A 284 59.50 -8.83 -67.41
CA ILE A 284 58.82 -8.31 -68.57
C ILE A 284 59.25 -9.20 -69.78
N ILE A 285 58.23 -9.87 -70.35
CA ILE A 285 58.42 -10.63 -71.64
C ILE A 285 58.10 -9.67 -72.76
N ILE A 286 59.14 -9.29 -73.53
CA ILE A 286 59.01 -8.36 -74.67
C ILE A 286 58.90 -9.17 -75.99
N PRO A 287 57.78 -9.00 -76.75
CA PRO A 287 57.62 -9.63 -78.04
C PRO A 287 58.74 -9.16 -78.99
N SER A 288 59.21 -10.05 -79.87
CA SER A 288 60.33 -9.85 -80.78
C SER A 288 60.23 -8.61 -81.67
N ASP A 289 59.06 -8.20 -81.99
CA ASP A 289 58.79 -7.06 -82.91
C ASP A 289 59.00 -5.68 -82.30
N ILE A 290 59.17 -5.59 -80.96
CA ILE A 290 59.36 -4.34 -80.24
C ILE A 290 60.80 -4.25 -79.58
N GLN A 291 61.56 -5.34 -79.69
CA GLN A 291 62.89 -5.40 -79.04
C GLN A 291 63.86 -4.30 -79.51
N GLY A 292 63.78 -3.86 -80.75
CA GLY A 292 64.61 -2.79 -81.27
C GLY A 292 64.38 -1.40 -80.56
N ILE A 293 63.12 -1.09 -80.31
CA ILE A 293 62.70 0.18 -79.75
C ILE A 293 62.79 0.14 -78.18
N ALA A 294 62.50 -0.98 -77.55
CA ALA A 294 62.62 -1.17 -76.13
C ALA A 294 64.06 -1.20 -75.63
N GLY A 295 65.02 -1.69 -76.45
CA GLY A 295 66.43 -1.71 -76.22
C GLY A 295 67.00 -0.28 -76.17
N LEU A 296 66.61 0.60 -77.06
CA LEU A 296 66.98 2.01 -77.07
C LEU A 296 66.39 2.81 -75.82
N ALA A 297 65.14 2.50 -75.45
CA ALA A 297 64.51 3.13 -74.30
C ALA A 297 65.13 2.68 -72.96
N SER A 298 65.51 1.41 -72.79
CA SER A 298 66.19 0.92 -71.57
C SER A 298 67.64 1.44 -71.47
N SER A 299 68.36 1.55 -72.56
CA SER A 299 69.72 2.12 -72.57
C SER A 299 69.73 3.63 -72.21
N LEU A 300 68.72 4.37 -72.67
CA LEU A 300 68.50 5.78 -72.26
C LEU A 300 68.15 5.95 -70.78
N LYS A 301 67.35 5.02 -70.18
CA LYS A 301 67.03 5.04 -68.76
C LYS A 301 68.21 4.71 -67.85
N GLU A 302 69.08 3.83 -68.26
CA GLU A 302 70.30 3.45 -67.54
C GLU A 302 71.40 4.56 -67.56
N ILE A 303 71.38 5.40 -68.60
CA ILE A 303 72.25 6.58 -68.70
C ILE A 303 71.77 7.75 -67.81
N VAL A 304 70.50 7.82 -67.55
CA VAL A 304 69.83 8.90 -66.76
C VAL A 304 69.73 8.58 -65.24
N THR A 305 69.76 7.32 -64.86
CA THR A 305 69.73 6.89 -63.48
C THR A 305 71.09 6.30 -63.06
N ASP A 306 71.94 7.13 -62.59
CA ASP A 306 73.16 6.75 -61.90
C ASP A 306 72.78 6.16 -60.51
N PRO A 307 73.24 4.95 -60.20
CA PRO A 307 73.04 4.38 -58.91
C PRO A 307 74.17 4.82 -57.97
N LYS A 308 73.91 5.82 -57.18
CA LYS A 308 74.68 6.01 -55.95
C LYS A 308 73.84 5.64 -54.76
N ALA A 309 74.24 4.52 -54.25
CA ALA A 309 74.93 4.29 -52.98
C ALA A 309 73.97 4.37 -51.76
N GLU A 310 74.04 3.32 -51.14
CA GLU A 310 74.58 2.94 -49.83
C GLU A 310 73.63 3.00 -48.67
N THR A 311 73.46 1.79 -48.18
CA THR A 311 73.95 1.34 -46.87
C THR A 311 73.31 2.01 -45.62
N ASP A 312 72.86 1.10 -44.82
CA ASP A 312 72.95 1.06 -43.35
C ASP A 312 71.78 1.54 -42.53
N LYS A 313 71.22 0.70 -41.94
CA LYS A 313 70.95 0.19 -40.59
C LYS A 313 69.61 -0.32 -40.38
#